data_5779633296f9040b6983af9e834615dc
#
_entry.id   5779633296f9040b6983af9e834615dc
#
_cell.length_a   1.000
_cell.length_b   1.000
_cell.length_c   1.000
_cell.angle_alpha   90.00
_cell.angle_beta   90.00
_cell.angle_gamma   90.00
#
_symmetry.space_group_name_H-M   'P 1'
#
loop_
_entity.id
_entity.type
_entity.pdbx_description
1 polymer ?
#
loop_
_entity_poly.entity_id
_entity_poly.type
_entity_poly.pdbx_seq_one_letter_code
_entity_poly.pdbx_strand_id
1 'polypeptide(L)'
;MLIRAMLCVVVAGALGCGGAPPSVAPETGYAEFGQSRLYYEVVGEGEPNVVLLHGGLLDSRMWDEQFELLSSDHRVIRYDASAHGRSAIPPEAYLDHLDLLALLDNLEVDRAVLVGLSMGGRVAIDFALEYPERVEAVVAVSSGLSGYRFTSEFSEKNKKTMIAAWKSGDWDALVEAFQRSWTDGPHRSPDQVDPAVREWVREMARGGIENAMEGRMLRPPAIDRLDSLDLPMLVVVGELDMPGIHEIADLLIDANPHAERVVVSDGAHMVNLEKPEEFNRVLVEYLERF
;
A
#
# COMPACT_ATOMS: atom_id res chain seq x y z
N MET A 1 34.52 36.62 65.04
CA MET A 1 34.95 36.37 63.65
C MET A 1 34.34 35.02 63.20
N LEU A 2 33.19 35.08 62.58
CA LEU A 2 32.46 33.89 62.13
C LEU A 2 32.62 33.79 60.60
N ILE A 3 33.29 32.73 60.18
CA ILE A 3 33.49 32.40 58.77
C ILE A 3 32.24 31.62 58.29
N ARG A 4 31.46 32.19 57.39
CA ARG A 4 30.38 31.51 56.71
C ARG A 4 30.94 30.72 55.53
N ALA A 5 30.80 29.40 55.57
CA ALA A 5 31.08 28.52 54.46
C ALA A 5 29.92 28.58 53.48
N MET A 6 30.21 28.87 52.22
CA MET A 6 29.26 28.91 51.09
C MET A 6 29.26 27.55 50.44
N LEU A 7 28.12 26.84 50.54
CA LEU A 7 27.90 25.55 49.96
C LEU A 7 27.43 25.75 48.51
N CYS A 8 28.28 25.43 47.51
CA CYS A 8 27.89 25.35 46.12
C CYS A 8 27.17 24.03 45.85
N VAL A 9 25.87 24.09 45.60
CA VAL A 9 25.11 22.94 45.10
C VAL A 9 25.28 22.91 43.57
N VAL A 10 26.00 21.92 43.07
CA VAL A 10 26.06 21.60 41.63
C VAL A 10 24.85 20.75 41.31
N VAL A 11 23.87 21.31 40.61
CA VAL A 11 22.76 20.53 40.01
C VAL A 11 23.27 19.95 38.73
N ALA A 12 23.58 18.65 38.73
CA ALA A 12 23.84 17.88 37.52
C ALA A 12 22.49 17.64 36.80
N GLY A 13 22.25 18.36 35.73
CA GLY A 13 21.15 18.10 34.82
C GLY A 13 21.40 16.76 34.09
N ALA A 14 20.64 15.74 34.42
CA ALA A 14 20.57 14.54 33.63
C ALA A 14 19.85 14.87 32.30
N LEU A 15 20.63 14.92 31.23
CA LEU A 15 20.08 14.85 29.86
C LEU A 15 19.50 13.42 29.71
N GLY A 16 18.19 13.33 29.86
CA GLY A 16 17.45 12.12 29.50
C GLY A 16 17.60 11.90 28.00
N CYS A 17 18.30 10.83 27.61
CA CYS A 17 18.16 10.26 26.28
C CYS A 17 16.70 9.86 26.14
N GLY A 18 15.93 10.60 25.35
CA GLY A 18 14.61 10.19 24.91
C GLY A 18 14.75 8.95 24.03
N GLY A 19 14.66 7.77 24.64
CA GLY A 19 14.41 6.54 23.89
C GLY A 19 13.01 6.68 23.26
N ALA A 20 12.87 6.30 22.01
CA ALA A 20 11.58 6.13 21.38
C ALA A 20 10.68 5.27 22.30
N PRO A 21 9.39 5.61 22.45
CA PRO A 21 8.50 4.76 23.22
C PRO A 21 8.55 3.33 22.65
N PRO A 22 8.45 2.28 23.50
CA PRO A 22 8.47 0.91 23.01
C PRO A 22 7.34 0.75 22.00
N SER A 23 7.66 0.28 20.81
CA SER A 23 6.67 -0.04 19.78
C SER A 23 5.67 -1.04 20.37
N VAL A 24 4.40 -0.69 20.40
CA VAL A 24 3.35 -1.60 20.82
C VAL A 24 3.31 -2.72 19.80
N ALA A 25 3.40 -3.98 20.26
CA ALA A 25 3.28 -5.11 19.35
C ALA A 25 1.91 -5.07 18.67
N PRO A 26 1.83 -5.27 17.35
CA PRO A 26 0.56 -5.25 16.66
C PRO A 26 -0.36 -6.38 17.13
N GLU A 27 -1.66 -6.09 17.21
CA GLU A 27 -2.67 -7.11 17.28
C GLU A 27 -2.75 -7.82 15.93
N THR A 28 -2.73 -9.15 15.92
CA THR A 28 -2.79 -9.95 14.69
C THR A 28 -3.96 -10.91 14.74
N GLY A 29 -4.61 -11.11 13.60
CA GLY A 29 -5.76 -12.00 13.55
C GLY A 29 -6.13 -12.43 12.14
N TYR A 30 -7.28 -13.11 12.08
CA TYR A 30 -7.91 -13.46 10.82
C TYR A 30 -9.37 -13.01 10.83
N ALA A 31 -9.75 -12.21 9.84
CA ALA A 31 -11.15 -11.92 9.54
C ALA A 31 -11.72 -13.09 8.74
N GLU A 32 -12.70 -13.80 9.29
CA GLU A 32 -13.34 -14.94 8.64
C GLU A 32 -14.65 -14.50 7.97
N PHE A 33 -14.84 -14.86 6.71
CA PHE A 33 -16.09 -14.61 6.00
C PHE A 33 -16.37 -15.71 4.98
N GLY A 34 -17.55 -16.27 5.02
CA GLY A 34 -17.92 -17.41 4.18
C GLY A 34 -16.97 -18.58 4.37
N GLN A 35 -16.25 -18.96 3.31
CA GLN A 35 -15.24 -20.02 3.33
C GLN A 35 -13.81 -19.47 3.16
N SER A 36 -13.61 -18.16 3.35
CA SER A 36 -12.34 -17.49 3.24
C SER A 36 -11.93 -16.82 4.55
N ARG A 37 -10.66 -16.43 4.63
CA ARG A 37 -10.12 -15.68 5.76
C ARG A 37 -9.00 -14.77 5.30
N LEU A 38 -8.96 -13.55 5.85
CA LEU A 38 -7.94 -12.56 5.60
C LEU A 38 -7.07 -12.39 6.84
N TYR A 39 -5.76 -12.52 6.69
CA TYR A 39 -4.82 -12.17 7.74
C TYR A 39 -4.72 -10.65 7.85
N TYR A 40 -4.75 -10.13 9.07
CA TYR A 40 -4.59 -8.70 9.35
C TYR A 40 -3.68 -8.44 10.54
N GLU A 41 -3.18 -7.22 10.60
CA GLU A 41 -2.47 -6.64 11.73
C GLU A 41 -3.03 -5.25 12.01
N VAL A 42 -3.17 -4.91 13.31
CA VAL A 42 -3.66 -3.61 13.79
C VAL A 42 -2.67 -3.05 14.80
N VAL A 43 -2.39 -1.76 14.70
CA VAL A 43 -1.52 -1.06 15.65
C VAL A 43 -2.03 0.37 15.86
N GLY A 44 -1.70 0.94 17.01
CA GLY A 44 -2.08 2.32 17.36
C GLY A 44 -3.56 2.47 17.70
N GLU A 45 -3.88 3.68 18.16
CA GLU A 45 -5.23 4.12 18.51
C GLU A 45 -5.37 5.56 18.02
N GLY A 46 -6.52 5.93 17.49
CA GLY A 46 -6.77 7.28 17.00
C GLY A 46 -7.56 7.30 15.71
N GLU A 47 -7.99 8.47 15.35
CA GLU A 47 -8.76 8.73 14.14
C GLU A 47 -7.98 9.68 13.20
N PRO A 48 -8.17 9.53 11.92
CA PRO A 48 -8.98 8.52 11.25
C PRO A 48 -8.34 7.12 11.34
N ASN A 49 -9.18 6.07 11.20
CA ASN A 49 -8.66 4.73 10.91
C ASN A 49 -7.98 4.75 9.56
N VAL A 50 -6.78 4.17 9.45
CA VAL A 50 -6.03 4.07 8.19
C VAL A 50 -5.88 2.61 7.79
N VAL A 51 -6.30 2.27 6.56
CA VAL A 51 -6.15 0.91 6.01
C VAL A 51 -5.11 0.91 4.90
N LEU A 52 -4.09 0.08 5.04
CA LEU A 52 -2.99 -0.07 4.09
C LEU A 52 -3.20 -1.31 3.21
N LEU A 53 -3.37 -1.09 1.90
CA LEU A 53 -3.67 -2.11 0.90
C LEU A 53 -2.45 -2.32 0.00
N HIS A 54 -1.89 -3.53 0.02
CA HIS A 54 -0.65 -3.86 -0.69
C HIS A 54 -0.81 -4.05 -2.21
N GLY A 55 0.31 -4.01 -2.93
CA GLY A 55 0.40 -4.27 -4.37
C GLY A 55 0.24 -5.75 -4.74
N GLY A 56 -0.12 -6.03 -5.98
CA GLY A 56 -0.24 -7.40 -6.48
C GLY A 56 1.08 -8.18 -6.36
N LEU A 57 0.99 -9.49 -6.08
CA LEU A 57 2.11 -10.41 -5.79
C LEU A 57 2.93 -10.06 -4.55
N LEU A 58 2.59 -9.00 -3.82
CA LEU A 58 3.23 -8.61 -2.56
C LEU A 58 2.33 -9.02 -1.37
N ASP A 59 2.69 -8.58 -0.19
CA ASP A 59 1.91 -8.76 1.04
C ASP A 59 1.98 -7.50 1.93
N SER A 60 1.31 -7.54 3.07
CA SER A 60 1.20 -6.39 3.98
C SER A 60 2.54 -5.83 4.48
N ARG A 61 3.62 -6.63 4.44
CA ARG A 61 4.97 -6.21 4.86
C ARG A 61 5.56 -5.08 4.00
N MET A 62 5.04 -4.85 2.79
CA MET A 62 5.46 -3.70 2.00
C MET A 62 5.19 -2.37 2.69
N TRP A 63 4.33 -2.35 3.68
CA TRP A 63 3.94 -1.18 4.46
C TRP A 63 4.59 -1.11 5.85
N ASP A 64 5.63 -1.92 6.15
CA ASP A 64 6.24 -2.00 7.49
C ASP A 64 6.59 -0.61 8.05
N GLU A 65 7.24 0.23 7.26
CA GLU A 65 7.64 1.57 7.68
C GLU A 65 6.45 2.50 7.93
N GLN A 66 5.46 2.51 7.01
CA GLN A 66 4.26 3.34 7.16
C GLN A 66 3.36 2.85 8.29
N PHE A 67 3.29 1.53 8.50
CA PHE A 67 2.53 0.92 9.57
C PHE A 67 3.06 1.34 10.95
N GLU A 68 4.38 1.35 11.12
CA GLU A 68 5.02 1.83 12.33
C GLU A 68 4.87 3.36 12.48
N LEU A 69 5.16 4.12 11.43
CA LEU A 69 5.12 5.58 11.44
C LEU A 69 3.75 6.11 11.86
N LEU A 70 2.68 5.60 11.27
CA LEU A 70 1.33 6.12 11.49
C LEU A 70 0.72 5.66 12.82
N SER A 71 1.28 4.64 13.47
CA SER A 71 0.76 4.05 14.71
C SER A 71 0.76 4.99 15.91
N SER A 72 1.51 6.11 15.85
CA SER A 72 1.55 7.11 16.92
C SER A 72 0.27 7.93 17.03
N ASP A 73 -0.42 8.14 15.90
CA ASP A 73 -1.53 9.08 15.80
C ASP A 73 -2.82 8.46 15.28
N HIS A 74 -2.74 7.28 14.66
CA HIS A 74 -3.86 6.59 14.01
C HIS A 74 -3.99 5.14 14.45
N ARG A 75 -5.20 4.62 14.38
CA ARG A 75 -5.43 3.17 14.33
C ARG A 75 -5.14 2.70 12.91
N VAL A 76 -4.02 2.00 12.73
CA VAL A 76 -3.55 1.53 11.43
C VAL A 76 -3.83 0.04 11.27
N ILE A 77 -4.46 -0.29 10.16
CA ILE A 77 -4.82 -1.65 9.77
C ILE A 77 -4.08 -1.99 8.49
N ARG A 78 -3.41 -3.14 8.45
CA ARG A 78 -2.90 -3.72 7.21
C ARG A 78 -3.31 -5.17 7.10
N TYR A 79 -3.50 -5.66 5.91
CA TYR A 79 -3.93 -7.02 5.69
C TYR A 79 -3.31 -7.62 4.44
N ASP A 80 -3.24 -8.95 4.40
CA ASP A 80 -2.89 -9.68 3.19
C ASP A 80 -4.19 -9.92 2.41
N ALA A 81 -4.27 -9.46 1.16
CA ALA A 81 -5.43 -9.68 0.30
C ALA A 81 -5.64 -11.18 0.04
N SER A 82 -6.85 -11.56 -0.35
CA SER A 82 -7.15 -12.96 -0.71
C SER A 82 -6.13 -13.51 -1.71
N ALA A 83 -5.70 -14.74 -1.49
CA ALA A 83 -4.66 -15.43 -2.26
C ALA A 83 -3.25 -14.80 -2.18
N HIS A 84 -2.99 -13.89 -1.23
CA HIS A 84 -1.68 -13.30 -0.98
C HIS A 84 -1.23 -13.55 0.46
N GLY A 85 0.08 -13.50 0.69
CA GLY A 85 0.69 -13.61 2.01
C GLY A 85 0.15 -14.78 2.84
N ARG A 86 -0.40 -14.48 4.00
CA ARG A 86 -0.98 -15.43 4.98
C ARG A 86 -2.49 -15.64 4.81
N SER A 87 -3.13 -14.91 3.89
CA SER A 87 -4.56 -15.05 3.60
C SER A 87 -4.86 -16.30 2.77
N ALA A 88 -6.08 -16.80 2.92
CA ALA A 88 -6.52 -18.00 2.20
C ALA A 88 -6.73 -17.70 0.70
N ILE A 89 -6.64 -18.77 -0.10
CA ILE A 89 -7.11 -18.75 -1.48
C ILE A 89 -8.62 -19.03 -1.43
N PRO A 90 -9.49 -18.11 -1.85
CA PRO A 90 -10.91 -18.38 -1.90
C PRO A 90 -11.23 -19.53 -2.85
N PRO A 91 -12.11 -20.47 -2.47
CA PRO A 91 -12.45 -21.64 -3.32
C PRO A 91 -13.22 -21.24 -4.58
N GLU A 92 -13.87 -20.07 -4.55
CA GLU A 92 -14.64 -19.52 -5.66
C GLU A 92 -14.03 -18.19 -6.15
N ALA A 93 -14.59 -17.66 -7.23
CA ALA A 93 -14.23 -16.33 -7.71
C ALA A 93 -14.69 -15.26 -6.71
N TYR A 94 -13.85 -14.28 -6.43
CA TYR A 94 -14.04 -13.29 -5.38
C TYR A 94 -13.84 -11.86 -5.88
N LEU A 95 -14.29 -10.91 -5.07
CA LEU A 95 -14.18 -9.47 -5.29
C LEU A 95 -13.42 -8.84 -4.11
N ASP A 96 -12.26 -8.26 -4.35
CA ASP A 96 -11.41 -7.69 -3.30
C ASP A 96 -12.10 -6.61 -2.47
N HIS A 97 -13.01 -5.83 -3.06
CA HIS A 97 -13.75 -4.81 -2.32
C HIS A 97 -14.77 -5.42 -1.33
N LEU A 98 -15.30 -6.64 -1.58
CA LEU A 98 -16.11 -7.37 -0.62
C LEU A 98 -15.27 -7.96 0.50
N ASP A 99 -14.04 -8.38 0.19
CA ASP A 99 -13.07 -8.82 1.18
C ASP A 99 -12.72 -7.67 2.14
N LEU A 100 -12.49 -6.46 1.60
CA LEU A 100 -12.24 -5.27 2.40
C LEU A 100 -13.45 -4.90 3.26
N LEU A 101 -14.67 -4.98 2.72
CA LEU A 101 -15.89 -4.76 3.50
C LEU A 101 -15.97 -5.71 4.70
N ALA A 102 -15.76 -7.01 4.46
CA ALA A 102 -15.79 -8.02 5.51
C ALA A 102 -14.70 -7.80 6.58
N LEU A 103 -13.52 -7.33 6.18
CA LEU A 103 -12.45 -6.96 7.10
C LEU A 103 -12.85 -5.79 7.99
N LEU A 104 -13.39 -4.70 7.41
CA LEU A 104 -13.83 -3.52 8.15
C LEU A 104 -14.96 -3.86 9.13
N ASP A 105 -15.93 -4.68 8.70
CA ASP A 105 -17.03 -5.12 9.55
C ASP A 105 -16.54 -6.00 10.70
N ASN A 106 -15.59 -6.92 10.46
CA ASN A 106 -14.98 -7.75 11.49
C ASN A 106 -14.22 -6.93 12.55
N LEU A 107 -13.59 -5.83 12.13
CA LEU A 107 -12.81 -4.93 13.00
C LEU A 107 -13.64 -3.78 13.59
N GLU A 108 -14.95 -3.76 13.35
CA GLU A 108 -15.87 -2.72 13.80
C GLU A 108 -15.43 -1.30 13.36
N VAL A 109 -14.93 -1.20 12.11
CA VAL A 109 -14.49 0.06 11.49
C VAL A 109 -15.60 0.60 10.61
N ASP A 110 -16.25 1.68 11.03
CA ASP A 110 -17.34 2.30 10.26
C ASP A 110 -16.82 3.02 9.01
N ARG A 111 -15.75 3.81 9.15
CA ARG A 111 -15.11 4.58 8.07
C ARG A 111 -13.59 4.56 8.22
N ALA A 112 -12.90 4.69 7.08
CA ALA A 112 -11.44 4.72 7.06
C ALA A 112 -10.88 5.54 5.89
N VAL A 113 -9.64 6.02 6.04
CA VAL A 113 -8.79 6.42 4.92
C VAL A 113 -8.14 5.18 4.33
N LEU A 114 -8.30 4.98 3.03
CA LEU A 114 -7.75 3.83 2.30
C LEU A 114 -6.48 4.23 1.57
N VAL A 115 -5.34 3.66 1.96
CA VAL A 115 -4.03 3.90 1.34
C VAL A 115 -3.63 2.66 0.58
N GLY A 116 -3.63 2.72 -0.75
CA GLY A 116 -3.39 1.52 -1.55
C GLY A 116 -2.40 1.73 -2.68
N LEU A 117 -1.44 0.80 -2.79
CA LEU A 117 -0.49 0.78 -3.89
C LEU A 117 -0.94 -0.18 -4.99
N SER A 118 -0.93 0.28 -6.25
CA SER A 118 -1.16 -0.58 -7.44
C SER A 118 -2.49 -1.35 -7.36
N MET A 119 -2.44 -2.66 -7.12
CA MET A 119 -3.62 -3.48 -6.86
C MET A 119 -4.41 -2.94 -5.67
N GLY A 120 -3.75 -2.56 -4.58
CA GLY A 120 -4.40 -1.98 -3.40
C GLY A 120 -5.10 -0.66 -3.70
N GLY A 121 -4.49 0.20 -4.54
CA GLY A 121 -5.14 1.44 -5.00
C GLY A 121 -6.39 1.16 -5.84
N ARG A 122 -6.32 0.16 -6.73
CA ARG A 122 -7.49 -0.32 -7.48
C ARG A 122 -8.61 -0.81 -6.54
N VAL A 123 -8.27 -1.59 -5.51
CA VAL A 123 -9.26 -2.08 -4.52
C VAL A 123 -9.88 -0.91 -3.77
N ALA A 124 -9.10 0.08 -3.37
CA ALA A 124 -9.59 1.28 -2.69
C ALA A 124 -10.57 2.08 -3.57
N ILE A 125 -10.29 2.21 -4.88
CA ILE A 125 -11.17 2.87 -5.85
C ILE A 125 -12.45 2.06 -6.05
N ASP A 126 -12.33 0.75 -6.30
CA ASP A 126 -13.49 -0.15 -6.46
C ASP A 126 -14.39 -0.11 -5.20
N PHE A 127 -13.78 -0.09 -4.01
CA PHE A 127 -14.50 0.01 -2.73
C PHE A 127 -15.19 1.37 -2.56
N ALA A 128 -14.52 2.46 -2.87
CA ALA A 128 -15.10 3.80 -2.77
C ALA A 128 -16.28 4.02 -3.72
N LEU A 129 -16.30 3.35 -4.88
CA LEU A 129 -17.43 3.37 -5.82
C LEU A 129 -18.63 2.57 -5.33
N GLU A 130 -18.42 1.50 -4.56
CA GLU A 130 -19.51 0.64 -4.05
C GLU A 130 -20.01 1.05 -2.67
N TYR A 131 -19.11 1.58 -1.80
CA TYR A 131 -19.37 1.91 -0.40
C TYR A 131 -18.80 3.30 -0.03
N PRO A 132 -19.20 4.39 -0.71
CA PRO A 132 -18.62 5.72 -0.47
C PRO A 132 -18.83 6.20 0.97
N GLU A 133 -19.91 5.76 1.65
CA GLU A 133 -20.17 6.10 3.05
C GLU A 133 -19.18 5.48 4.04
N ARG A 134 -18.43 4.45 3.62
CA ARG A 134 -17.41 3.76 4.43
C ARG A 134 -15.99 4.34 4.24
N VAL A 135 -15.84 5.35 3.36
CA VAL A 135 -14.54 5.93 2.98
C VAL A 135 -14.46 7.40 3.40
N GLU A 136 -13.41 7.76 4.14
CA GLU A 136 -13.11 9.16 4.44
C GLU A 136 -12.32 9.82 3.34
N ALA A 137 -11.29 9.12 2.86
CA ALA A 137 -10.45 9.54 1.74
C ALA A 137 -9.76 8.33 1.10
N VAL A 138 -9.27 8.50 -0.11
CA VAL A 138 -8.42 7.52 -0.80
C VAL A 138 -7.05 8.12 -1.08
N VAL A 139 -5.98 7.39 -0.74
CA VAL A 139 -4.62 7.66 -1.19
C VAL A 139 -4.25 6.58 -2.22
N ALA A 140 -4.39 6.93 -3.49
CA ALA A 140 -4.14 6.04 -4.63
C ALA A 140 -2.67 6.14 -5.05
N VAL A 141 -1.84 5.17 -4.62
CA VAL A 141 -0.39 5.17 -4.83
C VAL A 141 -0.05 4.32 -6.04
N SER A 142 0.51 4.92 -7.09
CA SER A 142 0.83 4.20 -8.34
C SER A 142 -0.29 3.24 -8.76
N SER A 143 -1.53 3.73 -8.66
CA SER A 143 -2.73 2.89 -8.63
C SER A 143 -3.00 2.17 -9.95
N GLY A 144 -3.45 0.92 -9.85
CA GLY A 144 -4.19 0.28 -10.93
C GLY A 144 -5.62 0.83 -11.03
N LEU A 145 -6.34 0.45 -12.09
CA LEU A 145 -7.74 0.80 -12.28
C LEU A 145 -8.47 -0.36 -12.96
N SER A 146 -9.59 -0.80 -12.37
CA SER A 146 -10.42 -1.85 -12.94
C SER A 146 -11.01 -1.40 -14.30
N GLY A 147 -10.75 -2.21 -15.33
CA GLY A 147 -11.14 -1.89 -16.72
C GLY A 147 -10.04 -1.21 -17.55
N TYR A 148 -9.00 -0.64 -16.95
CA TYR A 148 -7.87 -0.09 -17.69
C TYR A 148 -7.00 -1.18 -18.32
N ARG A 149 -6.47 -0.91 -19.52
CA ARG A 149 -5.61 -1.83 -20.25
C ARG A 149 -4.24 -1.20 -20.54
N PHE A 150 -3.19 -1.81 -20.02
CA PHE A 150 -1.81 -1.43 -20.33
C PHE A 150 -1.46 -1.90 -21.75
N THR A 151 -1.25 -0.95 -22.67
CA THR A 151 -1.04 -1.23 -24.10
C THR A 151 0.34 -0.82 -24.62
N SER A 152 1.22 -0.27 -23.76
CA SER A 152 2.58 0.08 -24.18
C SER A 152 3.38 -1.16 -24.63
N GLU A 153 4.32 -0.99 -25.54
CA GLU A 153 5.20 -2.08 -26.00
C GLU A 153 5.93 -2.74 -24.83
N PHE A 154 6.38 -1.95 -23.86
CA PHE A 154 7.02 -2.44 -22.64
C PHE A 154 6.08 -3.34 -21.85
N SER A 155 4.85 -2.89 -21.59
CA SER A 155 3.86 -3.66 -20.84
C SER A 155 3.48 -4.97 -21.55
N GLU A 156 3.26 -4.94 -22.84
CA GLU A 156 2.91 -6.12 -23.65
C GLU A 156 4.07 -7.12 -23.70
N LYS A 157 5.32 -6.67 -23.81
CA LYS A 157 6.50 -7.53 -23.76
C LYS A 157 6.63 -8.22 -22.41
N ASN A 158 6.55 -7.47 -21.31
CA ASN A 158 6.70 -8.02 -19.97
C ASN A 158 5.56 -8.98 -19.63
N LYS A 159 4.33 -8.64 -19.99
CA LYS A 159 3.18 -9.54 -19.84
C LYS A 159 3.38 -10.88 -20.55
N LYS A 160 3.93 -10.88 -21.77
CA LYS A 160 4.25 -12.13 -22.50
C LYS A 160 5.31 -12.94 -21.77
N THR A 161 6.34 -12.29 -21.23
CA THR A 161 7.39 -12.94 -20.43
C THR A 161 6.82 -13.56 -19.16
N MET A 162 6.00 -12.82 -18.40
CA MET A 162 5.33 -13.32 -17.20
C MET A 162 4.43 -14.55 -17.52
N ILE A 163 3.63 -14.48 -18.58
CA ILE A 163 2.77 -15.60 -19.00
C ILE A 163 3.60 -16.82 -19.38
N ALA A 164 4.72 -16.65 -20.07
CA ALA A 164 5.60 -17.77 -20.45
C ALA A 164 6.24 -18.43 -19.22
N ALA A 165 6.75 -17.62 -18.28
CA ALA A 165 7.32 -18.10 -17.02
C ALA A 165 6.26 -18.84 -16.17
N TRP A 166 5.07 -18.29 -16.04
CA TRP A 166 3.97 -18.96 -15.34
C TRP A 166 3.61 -20.31 -15.96
N LYS A 167 3.46 -20.37 -17.28
CA LYS A 167 3.12 -21.62 -17.99
C LYS A 167 4.20 -22.69 -17.88
N SER A 168 5.46 -22.32 -17.73
CA SER A 168 6.57 -23.25 -17.51
C SER A 168 6.78 -23.64 -16.05
N GLY A 169 6.09 -22.99 -15.10
CA GLY A 169 6.33 -23.17 -13.67
C GLY A 169 7.66 -22.57 -13.19
N ASP A 170 8.27 -21.70 -13.99
CA ASP A 170 9.51 -21.02 -13.63
C ASP A 170 9.18 -19.76 -12.78
N TRP A 171 9.00 -20.01 -11.49
CA TRP A 171 8.62 -18.96 -10.53
C TRP A 171 9.70 -17.88 -10.37
N ASP A 172 10.96 -18.23 -10.49
CA ASP A 172 12.06 -17.25 -10.38
C ASP A 172 12.07 -16.33 -11.60
N ALA A 173 11.86 -16.86 -12.80
CA ALA A 173 11.69 -16.06 -14.02
C ALA A 173 10.42 -15.18 -13.95
N LEU A 174 9.35 -15.68 -13.34
CA LEU A 174 8.12 -14.90 -13.16
C LEU A 174 8.34 -13.73 -12.19
N VAL A 175 9.01 -13.95 -11.06
CA VAL A 175 9.38 -12.90 -10.10
C VAL A 175 10.31 -11.86 -10.75
N GLU A 176 11.31 -12.30 -11.52
CA GLU A 176 12.19 -11.37 -12.23
C GLU A 176 11.42 -10.52 -13.25
N ALA A 177 10.52 -11.14 -14.02
CA ALA A 177 9.68 -10.40 -14.97
C ALA A 177 8.73 -9.41 -14.27
N PHE A 178 8.22 -9.76 -13.08
CA PHE A 178 7.47 -8.86 -12.21
C PHE A 178 8.31 -7.66 -11.77
N GLN A 179 9.51 -7.91 -11.24
CA GLN A 179 10.42 -6.83 -10.83
C GLN A 179 10.81 -5.92 -12.00
N ARG A 180 11.09 -6.49 -13.18
CA ARG A 180 11.35 -5.70 -14.39
C ARG A 180 10.20 -4.77 -14.74
N SER A 181 8.95 -5.22 -14.51
CA SER A 181 7.76 -4.43 -14.82
C SER A 181 7.50 -3.34 -13.78
N TRP A 182 7.54 -3.73 -12.49
CA TRP A 182 6.94 -2.95 -11.41
C TRP A 182 7.94 -2.38 -10.39
N THR A 183 9.17 -2.90 -10.34
CA THR A 183 10.22 -2.35 -9.47
C THR A 183 11.18 -1.50 -10.28
N ASP A 184 11.69 -2.05 -11.40
CA ASP A 184 12.64 -1.31 -12.24
C ASP A 184 11.96 -0.28 -13.14
N GLY A 185 10.82 -0.68 -13.71
CA GLY A 185 10.06 0.15 -14.64
C GLY A 185 10.68 0.25 -16.03
N PRO A 186 10.08 1.04 -16.93
CA PRO A 186 10.53 1.16 -18.33
C PRO A 186 11.83 1.96 -18.51
N HIS A 187 12.21 2.77 -17.53
CA HIS A 187 13.27 3.77 -17.65
C HIS A 187 14.59 3.37 -16.99
N ARG A 188 14.62 2.25 -16.24
CA ARG A 188 15.79 1.82 -15.46
C ARG A 188 16.18 0.38 -15.78
N SER A 189 17.47 0.08 -15.63
CA SER A 189 18.00 -1.26 -15.53
C SER A 189 18.05 -1.72 -14.05
N PRO A 190 18.15 -3.02 -13.76
CA PRO A 190 18.17 -3.54 -12.38
C PRO A 190 19.25 -2.95 -11.47
N ASP A 191 20.40 -2.59 -12.04
CA ASP A 191 21.56 -1.98 -11.35
C ASP A 191 21.35 -0.51 -10.98
N GLN A 192 20.29 0.12 -11.48
CA GLN A 192 19.89 1.50 -11.16
C GLN A 192 18.83 1.58 -10.04
N VAL A 193 18.38 0.45 -9.53
CA VAL A 193 17.42 0.36 -8.43
C VAL A 193 18.14 -0.13 -7.18
N ASP A 194 17.78 0.39 -6.02
CA ASP A 194 18.37 -0.04 -4.75
C ASP A 194 18.25 -1.58 -4.60
N PRO A 195 19.37 -2.29 -4.43
CA PRO A 195 19.36 -3.73 -4.27
C PRO A 195 18.51 -4.22 -3.09
N ALA A 196 18.39 -3.42 -2.02
CA ALA A 196 17.57 -3.77 -0.85
C ALA A 196 16.08 -3.74 -1.20
N VAL A 197 15.63 -2.75 -1.97
CA VAL A 197 14.23 -2.68 -2.47
C VAL A 197 13.94 -3.86 -3.38
N ARG A 198 14.82 -4.17 -4.32
CA ARG A 198 14.64 -5.33 -5.22
C ARG A 198 14.59 -6.65 -4.45
N GLU A 199 15.46 -6.83 -3.45
CA GLU A 199 15.47 -8.07 -2.65
C GLU A 199 14.21 -8.19 -1.81
N TRP A 200 13.76 -7.10 -1.18
CA TRP A 200 12.53 -7.11 -0.39
C TRP A 200 11.29 -7.43 -1.23
N VAL A 201 11.17 -6.80 -2.40
CA VAL A 201 10.10 -7.12 -3.37
C VAL A 201 10.21 -8.58 -3.85
N ARG A 202 11.43 -9.08 -4.11
CA ARG A 202 11.66 -10.48 -4.51
C ARG A 202 11.18 -11.45 -3.44
N GLU A 203 11.52 -11.20 -2.18
CA GLU A 203 11.15 -12.06 -1.06
C GLU A 203 9.61 -12.18 -0.93
N MET A 204 8.91 -11.04 -0.90
CA MET A 204 7.45 -11.03 -0.83
C MET A 204 6.82 -11.73 -2.04
N ALA A 205 7.23 -11.34 -3.25
CA ALA A 205 6.68 -11.92 -4.48
C ALA A 205 6.91 -13.43 -4.56
N ARG A 206 8.11 -13.91 -4.22
CA ARG A 206 8.42 -15.34 -4.26
C ARG A 206 7.62 -16.14 -3.24
N GLY A 207 7.33 -15.53 -2.08
CA GLY A 207 6.55 -16.16 -1.01
C GLY A 207 5.08 -16.37 -1.34
N GLY A 208 4.48 -15.53 -2.17
CA GLY A 208 3.04 -15.50 -2.44
C GLY A 208 2.60 -15.82 -3.87
N ILE A 209 3.55 -15.88 -4.82
CA ILE A 209 3.21 -15.89 -6.26
C ILE A 209 2.36 -17.09 -6.69
N GLU A 210 2.58 -18.28 -6.13
CA GLU A 210 1.82 -19.49 -6.47
C GLU A 210 0.35 -19.30 -6.07
N ASN A 211 0.09 -18.84 -4.86
CA ASN A 211 -1.26 -18.58 -4.35
C ASN A 211 -1.95 -17.48 -5.16
N ALA A 212 -1.26 -16.37 -5.43
CA ALA A 212 -1.81 -15.26 -6.20
C ALA A 212 -2.20 -15.65 -7.63
N MET A 213 -1.48 -16.62 -8.23
CA MET A 213 -1.79 -17.12 -9.58
C MET A 213 -2.94 -18.15 -9.59
N GLU A 214 -3.28 -18.75 -8.44
CA GLU A 214 -4.43 -19.65 -8.30
C GLU A 214 -5.73 -18.90 -8.00
N GLY A 215 -5.65 -17.73 -7.38
CA GLY A 215 -6.81 -16.91 -7.05
C GLY A 215 -7.63 -16.47 -8.27
N ARG A 216 -8.96 -16.54 -8.18
CA ARG A 216 -9.88 -16.14 -9.25
C ARG A 216 -10.55 -14.81 -8.94
N MET A 217 -9.76 -13.75 -8.92
CA MET A 217 -10.22 -12.40 -8.67
C MET A 217 -11.11 -11.88 -9.81
N LEU A 218 -12.26 -11.35 -9.49
CA LEU A 218 -13.15 -10.62 -10.40
C LEU A 218 -12.82 -9.12 -10.35
N ARG A 219 -12.95 -8.45 -11.49
CA ARG A 219 -12.65 -7.01 -11.64
C ARG A 219 -13.73 -6.34 -12.47
N PRO A 220 -14.87 -5.98 -11.86
CA PRO A 220 -15.87 -5.16 -12.54
C PRO A 220 -15.21 -3.84 -12.98
N PRO A 221 -15.46 -3.36 -14.22
CA PRO A 221 -14.81 -2.16 -14.71
C PRO A 221 -15.24 -0.93 -13.91
N ALA A 222 -14.29 -0.30 -13.21
CA ALA A 222 -14.50 0.98 -12.52
C ALA A 222 -14.32 2.18 -13.46
N ILE A 223 -13.52 2.01 -14.52
CA ILE A 223 -13.17 3.09 -15.46
C ILE A 223 -14.40 3.81 -16.06
N ASP A 224 -15.51 3.10 -16.24
CA ASP A 224 -16.74 3.66 -16.79
C ASP A 224 -17.61 4.39 -15.73
N ARG A 225 -17.15 4.43 -14.46
CA ARG A 225 -17.90 4.93 -13.30
C ARG A 225 -17.14 5.98 -12.49
N LEU A 226 -15.98 6.41 -12.96
CA LEU A 226 -15.12 7.34 -12.21
C LEU A 226 -15.81 8.67 -11.88
N ASP A 227 -16.72 9.13 -12.75
CA ASP A 227 -17.53 10.35 -12.51
C ASP A 227 -18.42 10.25 -11.24
N SER A 228 -18.56 9.06 -10.66
CA SER A 228 -19.27 8.84 -9.39
C SER A 228 -18.38 8.99 -8.15
N LEU A 229 -17.09 9.19 -8.33
CA LEU A 229 -16.17 9.48 -7.22
C LEU A 229 -16.34 10.94 -6.78
N ASP A 230 -16.84 11.14 -5.58
CA ASP A 230 -17.06 12.44 -4.97
C ASP A 230 -16.54 12.43 -3.51
N LEU A 231 -15.22 12.23 -3.36
CA LEU A 231 -14.58 12.12 -2.06
C LEU A 231 -13.13 12.64 -2.13
N PRO A 232 -12.54 13.05 -0.99
CA PRO A 232 -11.14 13.46 -0.95
C PRO A 232 -10.22 12.35 -1.48
N MET A 233 -9.33 12.69 -2.42
CA MET A 233 -8.42 11.72 -3.02
C MET A 233 -7.03 12.33 -3.21
N LEU A 234 -6.00 11.61 -2.78
CA LEU A 234 -4.61 11.90 -3.11
C LEU A 234 -4.09 10.83 -4.10
N VAL A 235 -3.66 11.28 -5.27
CA VAL A 235 -3.04 10.41 -6.29
C VAL A 235 -1.53 10.62 -6.23
N VAL A 236 -0.79 9.60 -5.79
CA VAL A 236 0.68 9.64 -5.71
C VAL A 236 1.25 8.75 -6.80
N VAL A 237 2.15 9.27 -7.62
CA VAL A 237 2.83 8.48 -8.67
C VAL A 237 4.33 8.74 -8.65
N GLY A 238 5.14 7.73 -8.96
CA GLY A 238 6.57 7.92 -9.20
C GLY A 238 6.81 8.52 -10.59
N GLU A 239 7.75 9.47 -10.69
CA GLU A 239 8.12 10.12 -11.97
C GLU A 239 8.52 9.11 -13.05
N LEU A 240 9.18 8.01 -12.65
CA LEU A 240 9.72 6.98 -13.53
C LEU A 240 8.78 5.75 -13.68
N ASP A 241 7.55 5.85 -13.22
CA ASP A 241 6.56 4.77 -13.36
C ASP A 241 6.13 4.57 -14.82
N MET A 242 5.41 3.51 -15.08
CA MET A 242 4.92 3.21 -16.43
C MET A 242 3.95 4.28 -16.93
N PRO A 243 3.98 4.62 -18.24
CA PRO A 243 3.05 5.59 -18.82
C PRO A 243 1.58 5.33 -18.50
N GLY A 244 1.16 4.06 -18.50
CA GLY A 244 -0.21 3.70 -18.16
C GLY A 244 -0.61 4.00 -16.69
N ILE A 245 0.34 4.09 -15.76
CA ILE A 245 0.06 4.54 -14.39
C ILE A 245 -0.17 6.05 -14.36
N HIS A 246 0.60 6.82 -15.14
CA HIS A 246 0.35 8.25 -15.30
C HIS A 246 -0.99 8.54 -15.99
N GLU A 247 -1.36 7.74 -17.00
CA GLU A 247 -2.67 7.84 -17.65
C GLU A 247 -3.83 7.54 -16.68
N ILE A 248 -3.68 6.53 -15.79
CA ILE A 248 -4.66 6.27 -14.74
C ILE A 248 -4.75 7.44 -13.77
N ALA A 249 -3.61 8.01 -13.37
CA ALA A 249 -3.60 9.19 -12.51
C ALA A 249 -4.33 10.38 -13.17
N ASP A 250 -4.12 10.62 -14.47
CA ASP A 250 -4.84 11.66 -15.22
C ASP A 250 -6.34 11.41 -15.20
N LEU A 251 -6.80 10.16 -15.45
CA LEU A 251 -8.22 9.79 -15.41
C LEU A 251 -8.85 10.05 -14.03
N LEU A 252 -8.13 9.74 -12.94
CA LEU A 252 -8.62 9.96 -11.57
C LEU A 252 -8.74 11.45 -11.24
N ILE A 253 -7.76 12.26 -11.66
CA ILE A 253 -7.77 13.71 -11.47
C ILE A 253 -8.88 14.38 -12.30
N ASP A 254 -9.07 13.95 -13.54
CA ASP A 254 -10.08 14.52 -14.43
C ASP A 254 -11.51 14.20 -13.97
N ALA A 255 -11.72 13.00 -13.39
CA ALA A 255 -13.05 12.54 -12.99
C ALA A 255 -13.48 13.00 -11.59
N ASN A 256 -12.54 13.21 -10.67
CA ASN A 256 -12.84 13.55 -9.28
C ASN A 256 -12.37 14.98 -8.94
N PRO A 257 -13.29 15.95 -8.74
CA PRO A 257 -12.92 17.35 -8.46
C PRO A 257 -12.21 17.56 -7.11
N HIS A 258 -12.22 16.56 -6.23
CA HIS A 258 -11.54 16.58 -4.93
C HIS A 258 -10.21 15.83 -4.95
N ALA A 259 -9.75 15.38 -6.13
CA ALA A 259 -8.48 14.69 -6.26
C ALA A 259 -7.31 15.67 -6.41
N GLU A 260 -6.23 15.37 -5.69
CA GLU A 260 -4.95 16.06 -5.76
C GLU A 260 -3.88 15.09 -6.27
N ARG A 261 -2.87 15.60 -6.99
CA ARG A 261 -1.77 14.77 -7.50
C ARG A 261 -0.44 15.18 -6.95
N VAL A 262 0.35 14.21 -6.52
CA VAL A 262 1.77 14.36 -6.17
C VAL A 262 2.59 13.42 -7.05
N VAL A 263 3.68 13.95 -7.63
CA VAL A 263 4.67 13.17 -8.38
C VAL A 263 5.94 13.09 -7.54
N VAL A 264 6.35 11.87 -7.18
CA VAL A 264 7.57 11.61 -6.41
C VAL A 264 8.75 11.51 -7.37
N SER A 265 9.70 12.43 -7.23
CA SER A 265 10.86 12.51 -8.13
C SER A 265 11.78 11.29 -8.00
N ASP A 266 12.35 10.84 -9.13
CA ASP A 266 13.23 9.67 -9.22
C ASP A 266 12.65 8.37 -8.60
N GLY A 267 11.36 8.32 -8.30
CA GLY A 267 10.64 7.12 -7.88
C GLY A 267 9.99 6.42 -9.07
N ALA A 268 9.85 5.11 -9.03
CA ALA A 268 9.01 4.38 -9.97
C ALA A 268 7.76 3.84 -9.26
N HIS A 269 7.38 2.59 -9.51
CA HIS A 269 6.09 2.06 -9.04
C HIS A 269 6.03 1.84 -7.52
N MET A 270 7.15 1.44 -6.89
CA MET A 270 7.23 1.15 -5.46
C MET A 270 7.65 2.38 -4.64
N VAL A 271 6.95 3.52 -4.83
CA VAL A 271 7.36 4.83 -4.27
C VAL A 271 7.53 4.82 -2.76
N ASN A 272 6.72 4.06 -2.03
CA ASN A 272 6.82 3.93 -0.58
C ASN A 272 8.07 3.20 -0.11
N LEU A 273 8.63 2.31 -0.94
CA LEU A 273 9.86 1.57 -0.68
C LEU A 273 11.09 2.28 -1.24
N GLU A 274 10.95 2.96 -2.38
CA GLU A 274 12.05 3.62 -3.08
C GLU A 274 12.37 5.01 -2.53
N LYS A 275 11.36 5.73 -2.07
CA LYS A 275 11.43 7.12 -1.59
C LYS A 275 10.64 7.29 -0.28
N PRO A 276 10.96 6.49 0.75
CA PRO A 276 10.15 6.45 1.97
C PRO A 276 10.03 7.80 2.66
N GLU A 277 11.11 8.57 2.76
CA GLU A 277 11.09 9.88 3.43
C GLU A 277 10.13 10.87 2.75
N GLU A 278 10.17 10.96 1.41
CA GLU A 278 9.29 11.84 0.64
C GLU A 278 7.85 11.34 0.68
N PHE A 279 7.64 10.05 0.47
CA PHE A 279 6.32 9.43 0.52
C PHE A 279 5.67 9.60 1.89
N ASN A 280 6.39 9.31 2.97
CA ASN A 280 5.90 9.44 4.34
C ASN A 280 5.50 10.87 4.67
N ARG A 281 6.30 11.86 4.28
CA ARG A 281 5.97 13.26 4.46
C ARG A 281 4.66 13.63 3.76
N VAL A 282 4.50 13.23 2.50
CA VAL A 282 3.28 13.50 1.72
C VAL A 282 2.07 12.81 2.34
N LEU A 283 2.21 11.56 2.79
CA LEU A 283 1.14 10.79 3.40
C LEU A 283 0.69 11.43 4.73
N VAL A 284 1.62 11.76 5.62
CA VAL A 284 1.31 12.37 6.91
C VAL A 284 0.65 13.75 6.72
N GLU A 285 1.22 14.63 5.87
CA GLU A 285 0.62 15.94 5.56
C GLU A 285 -0.81 15.83 5.01
N TYR A 286 -1.12 14.76 4.28
CA TYR A 286 -2.48 14.54 3.78
C TYR A 286 -3.42 14.05 4.87
N LEU A 287 -2.97 13.11 5.72
CA LEU A 287 -3.77 12.55 6.82
C LEU A 287 -4.11 13.57 7.91
N GLU A 288 -3.27 14.59 8.12
CA GLU A 288 -3.54 15.71 9.07
C GLU A 288 -4.83 16.50 8.76
N ARG A 289 -5.48 16.25 7.62
CA ARG A 289 -6.71 16.95 7.19
C ARG A 289 -7.99 16.30 7.73
N PHE A 290 -7.88 15.10 8.26
CA PHE A 290 -8.98 14.27 8.74
C PHE A 290 -8.83 13.94 10.22
#